data_399ccd969aeac50a5c67804653958652
#
_entry.id   399ccd969aeac50a5c67804653958652
#
_cell.length_a   1.000
_cell.length_b   1.000
_cell.length_c   1.000
_cell.angle_alpha   90.00
_cell.angle_beta   90.00
_cell.angle_gamma   90.00
#
_symmetry.space_group_name_H-M   'P 1'
#
loop_
_entity.id
_entity.type
_entity.pdbx_description
1 polymer ?
#
loop_
_entity_poly.entity_id
_entity_poly.type
_entity_poly.pdbx_seq_one_letter_code
_entity_poly.pdbx_strand_id
1 'polypeptide(L)'
;MIAQSSVLPAVCGRVCPQEHQCEGKCVRGIKGEAVGIGRLERFVADWYRNNVHTKPAAPAPNGHKVAVIGAGPSGLTVAGDLAKLGYKVTVYEALHVAGGVLMYGIPEFRLPKDIVQHEVE
;
A
#
# COMPACT_ATOMS: atom_id res chain seq x y z
N MET A 1 1.09 -12.00 -5.66
CA MET A 1 0.26 -11.42 -6.75
C MET A 1 -0.17 -9.99 -6.43
N ILE A 2 -0.92 -9.70 -5.34
CA ILE A 2 -1.34 -8.31 -5.04
C ILE A 2 -0.14 -7.36 -4.94
N ALA A 3 0.92 -7.73 -4.23
CA ALA A 3 2.13 -6.92 -4.09
C ALA A 3 2.88 -6.61 -5.40
N GLN A 4 2.52 -7.22 -6.51
CA GLN A 4 3.06 -6.89 -7.85
C GLN A 4 2.35 -5.68 -8.47
N SER A 5 1.12 -5.41 -8.06
CA SER A 5 0.27 -4.36 -8.64
C SER A 5 -0.13 -3.27 -7.64
N SER A 6 -0.03 -3.54 -6.34
CA SER A 6 -0.36 -2.60 -5.27
C SER A 6 0.73 -2.64 -4.20
N VAL A 7 1.31 -1.49 -3.90
CA VAL A 7 2.35 -1.36 -2.86
C VAL A 7 1.74 -1.20 -1.48
N LEU A 8 0.55 -0.62 -1.38
CA LEU A 8 -0.14 -0.33 -0.12
C LEU A 8 -1.53 -0.97 -0.06
N PRO A 9 -1.66 -2.32 -0.20
CA PRO A 9 -2.96 -2.97 -0.31
C PRO A 9 -3.79 -2.88 0.97
N ALA A 10 -3.16 -2.88 2.15
CA ALA A 10 -3.86 -2.74 3.41
C ALA A 10 -4.48 -1.34 3.59
N VAL A 11 -3.83 -0.31 3.04
CA VAL A 11 -4.33 1.06 3.01
C VAL A 11 -5.45 1.19 1.98
N CYS A 12 -5.22 0.78 0.73
CA CYS A 12 -6.20 0.88 -0.36
C CYS A 12 -7.49 0.14 -0.03
N GLY A 13 -7.41 -1.07 0.51
CA GLY A 13 -8.56 -1.86 0.93
C GLY A 13 -9.41 -1.22 2.04
N ARG A 14 -8.89 -0.18 2.74
CA ARG A 14 -9.60 0.55 3.80
C ARG A 14 -10.10 1.92 3.41
N VAL A 15 -9.33 2.65 2.59
CA VAL A 15 -9.58 4.09 2.38
C VAL A 15 -10.12 4.42 0.99
N CYS A 16 -9.91 3.57 -0.02
CA CYS A 16 -10.46 3.81 -1.35
C CYS A 16 -12.00 3.75 -1.31
N PRO A 17 -12.70 4.67 -1.99
CA PRO A 17 -14.16 4.61 -2.16
C PRO A 17 -14.51 3.63 -3.30
N GLN A 18 -14.28 2.32 -3.07
CA GLN A 18 -14.39 1.27 -4.09
C GLN A 18 -15.77 1.22 -4.74
N GLU A 19 -16.83 1.47 -3.98
CA GLU A 19 -18.23 1.49 -4.44
C GLU A 19 -18.47 2.52 -5.54
N HIS A 20 -17.67 3.59 -5.59
CA HIS A 20 -17.72 4.62 -6.63
C HIS A 20 -16.64 4.47 -7.70
N GLN A 21 -15.69 3.58 -7.50
CA GLN A 21 -14.56 3.33 -8.40
C GLN A 21 -14.66 1.94 -9.05
N CYS A 22 -13.79 1.01 -8.66
CA CYS A 22 -13.70 -0.33 -9.27
C CYS A 22 -14.99 -1.15 -9.10
N GLU A 23 -15.60 -1.16 -7.92
CA GLU A 23 -16.86 -1.89 -7.67
C GLU A 23 -18.02 -1.26 -8.40
N GLY A 24 -18.10 0.08 -8.47
CA GLY A 24 -19.13 0.81 -9.21
C GLY A 24 -19.09 0.60 -10.73
N LYS A 25 -17.99 0.06 -11.27
CA LYS A 25 -17.82 -0.29 -12.69
C LYS A 25 -17.74 -1.80 -12.92
N CYS A 26 -17.96 -2.59 -11.89
CA CYS A 26 -17.92 -4.05 -12.01
C CYS A 26 -19.04 -4.57 -12.89
N VAL A 27 -18.69 -5.34 -13.93
CA VAL A 27 -19.67 -5.92 -14.88
C VAL A 27 -20.68 -6.84 -14.21
N ARG A 28 -20.33 -7.48 -13.10
CA ARG A 28 -21.30 -8.26 -12.32
C ARG A 28 -22.42 -7.40 -11.73
N GLY A 29 -22.12 -6.14 -11.39
CA GLY A 29 -23.10 -5.19 -10.88
C GLY A 29 -24.22 -4.83 -11.86
N ILE A 30 -24.11 -5.20 -13.15
CA ILE A 30 -25.16 -4.98 -14.15
C ILE A 30 -26.35 -5.92 -13.92
N LYS A 31 -26.09 -7.17 -13.46
CA LYS A 31 -27.13 -8.22 -13.30
C LYS A 31 -27.17 -8.84 -11.90
N GLY A 32 -26.49 -8.22 -10.92
CA GLY A 32 -26.42 -8.73 -9.57
C GLY A 32 -25.54 -7.86 -8.69
N GLU A 33 -24.93 -8.44 -7.67
CA GLU A 33 -23.99 -7.73 -6.80
C GLU A 33 -22.60 -7.63 -7.44
N ALA A 34 -21.98 -6.46 -7.34
CA ALA A 34 -20.59 -6.26 -7.72
C ALA A 34 -19.66 -7.14 -6.88
N VAL A 35 -18.49 -7.47 -7.42
CA VAL A 35 -17.44 -8.13 -6.63
C VAL A 35 -16.93 -7.16 -5.57
N GLY A 36 -16.86 -7.60 -4.31
CA GLY A 36 -16.33 -6.80 -3.20
C GLY A 36 -14.80 -6.66 -3.25
N ILE A 37 -14.31 -5.91 -4.23
CA ILE A 37 -12.87 -5.81 -4.57
C ILE A 37 -12.07 -5.26 -3.39
N GLY A 38 -12.52 -4.16 -2.80
CA GLY A 38 -11.83 -3.55 -1.66
C GLY A 38 -11.83 -4.43 -0.42
N ARG A 39 -12.91 -5.16 -0.16
CA ARG A 39 -12.99 -6.11 0.95
C ARG A 39 -12.04 -7.29 0.76
N LEU A 40 -11.93 -7.79 -0.46
CA LEU A 40 -11.00 -8.86 -0.81
C LEU A 40 -9.54 -8.38 -0.71
N GLU A 41 -9.24 -7.19 -1.20
CA GLU A 41 -7.91 -6.58 -1.07
C GLU A 41 -7.51 -6.42 0.39
N ARG A 42 -8.40 -5.86 1.22
CA ARG A 42 -8.19 -5.75 2.66
C ARG A 42 -7.97 -7.11 3.32
N PHE A 43 -8.83 -8.09 3.02
CA PHE A 43 -8.73 -9.43 3.57
C PHE A 43 -7.37 -10.06 3.29
N VAL A 44 -6.93 -10.04 2.04
CA VAL A 44 -5.65 -10.65 1.63
C VAL A 44 -4.46 -9.92 2.27
N ALA A 45 -4.50 -8.59 2.34
CA ALA A 45 -3.45 -7.80 2.97
C ALA A 45 -3.35 -8.10 4.48
N ASP A 46 -4.47 -8.14 5.18
CA ASP A 46 -4.53 -8.44 6.61
C ASP A 46 -4.11 -9.89 6.90
N TRP A 47 -4.55 -10.83 6.07
CA TRP A 47 -4.15 -12.23 6.19
C TRP A 47 -2.63 -12.38 6.01
N TYR A 48 -2.07 -11.73 4.97
CA TYR A 48 -0.62 -11.77 4.73
C TYR A 48 0.17 -11.21 5.90
N ARG A 49 -0.22 -10.04 6.40
CA ARG A 49 0.42 -9.40 7.56
C ARG A 49 0.41 -10.30 8.80
N ASN A 50 -0.70 -10.98 9.05
CA ASN A 50 -0.87 -11.79 10.26
C ASN A 50 -0.24 -13.19 10.17
N ASN A 51 0.01 -13.71 8.97
CA ASN A 51 0.43 -15.09 8.78
C ASN A 51 1.81 -15.24 8.10
N VAL A 52 2.32 -14.19 7.45
CA VAL A 52 3.59 -14.25 6.74
C VAL A 52 4.59 -13.30 7.38
N HIS A 53 5.55 -13.87 8.11
CA HIS A 53 6.57 -13.10 8.82
C HIS A 53 7.93 -13.12 8.13
N THR A 54 8.03 -13.73 6.96
CA THR A 54 9.26 -13.78 6.16
C THR A 54 9.32 -12.59 5.21
N LYS A 55 10.35 -11.76 5.35
CA LYS A 55 10.61 -10.70 4.35
C LYS A 55 10.97 -11.35 3.01
N PRO A 56 10.43 -10.85 1.89
CA PRO A 56 10.84 -11.31 0.57
C PRO A 56 12.35 -11.10 0.38
N ALA A 57 12.97 -12.01 -0.36
CA ALA A 57 14.39 -11.85 -0.68
C ALA A 57 14.63 -10.52 -1.42
N ALA A 58 15.62 -9.76 -0.95
CA ALA A 58 16.00 -8.53 -1.63
C ALA A 58 16.47 -8.84 -3.05
N PRO A 59 16.02 -8.09 -4.07
CA PRO A 59 16.50 -8.28 -5.43
C PRO A 59 17.98 -7.93 -5.54
N ALA A 60 18.64 -8.45 -6.56
CA ALA A 60 20.04 -8.12 -6.85
C ALA A 60 20.17 -6.59 -7.07
N PRO A 61 21.14 -5.92 -6.43
CA PRO A 61 21.35 -4.49 -6.60
C PRO A 61 21.68 -4.14 -8.05
N ASN A 62 21.03 -3.12 -8.60
CA ASN A 62 21.33 -2.63 -9.95
C ASN A 62 22.44 -1.54 -9.97
N GLY A 63 23.02 -1.21 -8.81
CA GLY A 63 24.12 -0.23 -8.68
C GLY A 63 23.66 1.22 -8.59
N HIS A 64 22.39 1.53 -8.78
CA HIS A 64 21.88 2.90 -8.74
C HIS A 64 21.27 3.27 -7.38
N LYS A 65 21.41 4.54 -7.01
CA LYS A 65 20.84 5.11 -5.79
C LYS A 65 19.77 6.14 -6.18
N VAL A 66 18.64 6.11 -5.47
CA VAL A 66 17.52 7.05 -5.67
C VAL A 66 17.14 7.69 -4.34
N ALA A 67 16.94 9.00 -4.36
CA ALA A 67 16.38 9.76 -3.26
C ALA A 67 14.89 10.03 -3.55
N VAL A 68 14.01 9.68 -2.61
CA VAL A 68 12.59 10.01 -2.65
C VAL A 68 12.32 11.08 -1.61
N ILE A 69 11.76 12.20 -2.02
CA ILE A 69 11.45 13.31 -1.12
C ILE A 69 9.97 13.25 -0.73
N GLY A 70 9.74 13.00 0.55
CA GLY A 70 8.41 12.80 1.16
C GLY A 70 8.02 11.34 1.27
N ALA A 71 7.57 10.95 2.46
CA ALA A 71 7.12 9.59 2.80
C ALA A 71 5.58 9.48 2.85
N GLY A 72 4.87 10.27 2.05
CA GLY A 72 3.43 10.11 1.83
C GLY A 72 3.12 8.93 0.90
N PRO A 73 1.83 8.67 0.58
CA PRO A 73 1.41 7.54 -0.26
C PRO A 73 2.17 7.44 -1.58
N SER A 74 2.37 8.54 -2.26
CA SER A 74 3.10 8.60 -3.53
C SER A 74 4.57 8.22 -3.37
N GLY A 75 5.26 8.83 -2.39
CA GLY A 75 6.68 8.54 -2.12
C GLY A 75 6.90 7.09 -1.69
N LEU A 76 6.05 6.56 -0.84
CA LEU A 76 6.12 5.16 -0.40
C LEU A 76 5.89 4.19 -1.56
N THR A 77 4.93 4.49 -2.45
CA THR A 77 4.68 3.67 -3.64
C THR A 77 5.89 3.63 -4.56
N VAL A 78 6.45 4.80 -4.89
CA VAL A 78 7.66 4.89 -5.74
C VAL A 78 8.84 4.19 -5.07
N ALA A 79 9.05 4.40 -3.77
CA ALA A 79 10.14 3.76 -3.03
C ALA A 79 10.02 2.24 -3.05
N GLY A 80 8.83 1.70 -2.80
CA GLY A 80 8.58 0.26 -2.82
C GLY A 80 8.79 -0.36 -4.20
N ASP A 81 8.32 0.27 -5.27
CA ASP A 81 8.49 -0.24 -6.62
C ASP A 81 9.95 -0.18 -7.09
N LEU A 82 10.67 0.90 -6.79
CA LEU A 82 12.09 1.00 -7.12
C LEU A 82 12.94 -0.01 -6.31
N ALA A 83 12.60 -0.23 -5.04
CA ALA A 83 13.28 -1.24 -4.23
C ALA A 83 13.13 -2.64 -4.81
N LYS A 84 11.93 -3.00 -5.31
CA LYS A 84 11.68 -4.28 -6.01
C LYS A 84 12.52 -4.43 -7.29
N LEU A 85 12.91 -3.33 -7.91
CA LEU A 85 13.78 -3.31 -9.10
C LEU A 85 15.28 -3.28 -8.78
N GLY A 86 15.66 -3.37 -7.51
CA GLY A 86 17.05 -3.43 -7.07
C GLY A 86 17.74 -2.07 -6.89
N TYR A 87 17.00 -0.97 -6.93
CA TYR A 87 17.55 0.34 -6.59
C TYR A 87 17.81 0.48 -5.09
N LYS A 88 18.89 1.15 -4.72
CA LYS A 88 19.10 1.59 -3.33
C LYS A 88 18.31 2.87 -3.09
N VAL A 89 17.13 2.75 -2.50
CA VAL A 89 16.25 3.88 -2.25
C VAL A 89 16.49 4.46 -0.86
N THR A 90 16.55 5.79 -0.77
CA THR A 90 16.55 6.53 0.49
C THR A 90 15.38 7.50 0.48
N VAL A 91 14.48 7.37 1.45
CA VAL A 91 13.33 8.27 1.60
C VAL A 91 13.66 9.34 2.63
N TYR A 92 13.43 10.60 2.26
CA TYR A 92 13.60 11.77 3.13
C TYR A 92 12.22 12.31 3.51
N GLU A 93 11.94 12.39 4.80
CA GLU A 93 10.69 12.90 5.34
C GLU A 93 10.97 14.07 6.30
N ALA A 94 10.21 15.15 6.16
CA ALA A 94 10.35 16.34 7.00
C ALA A 94 9.60 16.21 8.33
N LEU A 95 8.57 15.36 8.39
CA LEU A 95 7.80 15.10 9.60
C LEU A 95 8.42 13.96 10.41
N HIS A 96 8.00 13.82 11.68
CA HIS A 96 8.63 12.84 12.57
C HIS A 96 8.34 11.39 12.22
N VAL A 97 7.21 11.13 11.54
CA VAL A 97 6.76 9.77 11.19
C VAL A 97 6.44 9.71 9.71
N ALA A 98 6.92 8.65 9.04
CA ALA A 98 6.57 8.38 7.64
C ALA A 98 5.08 8.04 7.49
N GLY A 99 4.53 8.30 6.30
CA GLY A 99 3.14 8.03 5.96
C GLY A 99 2.36 9.25 5.50
N GLY A 100 2.84 10.48 5.77
CA GLY A 100 2.18 11.71 5.33
C GLY A 100 0.70 11.76 5.75
N VAL A 101 -0.21 11.99 4.81
CA VAL A 101 -1.66 12.05 5.09
C VAL A 101 -2.21 10.76 5.70
N LEU A 102 -1.59 9.61 5.47
CA LEU A 102 -2.03 8.34 6.07
C LEU A 102 -1.86 8.36 7.60
N MET A 103 -0.82 9.03 8.09
CA MET A 103 -0.55 9.19 9.53
C MET A 103 -1.24 10.40 10.13
N TYR A 104 -1.20 11.55 9.45
CA TYR A 104 -1.58 12.85 10.00
C TYR A 104 -2.97 13.32 9.58
N GLY A 105 -3.54 12.78 8.50
CA GLY A 105 -4.81 13.26 7.94
C GLY A 105 -5.98 12.30 8.07
N ILE A 106 -5.77 10.99 7.90
CA ILE A 106 -6.84 9.99 7.96
C ILE A 106 -7.11 9.59 9.42
N PRO A 107 -8.38 9.63 9.89
CA PRO A 107 -8.71 9.25 11.27
C PRO A 107 -8.36 7.78 11.59
N GLU A 108 -7.99 7.54 12.85
CA GLU A 108 -7.62 6.23 13.40
C GLU A 108 -8.67 5.15 13.13
N PHE A 109 -9.95 5.48 13.31
CA PHE A 109 -11.05 4.51 13.11
C PHE A 109 -11.22 4.06 11.67
N ARG A 110 -10.70 4.84 10.70
CA ARG A 110 -10.73 4.49 9.27
C ARG A 110 -9.45 3.78 8.83
N LEU A 111 -8.31 4.25 9.31
CA LEU A 111 -7.00 3.69 9.01
C LEU A 111 -6.14 3.67 10.29
N PRO A 112 -6.11 2.54 11.01
CA PRO A 112 -5.26 2.37 12.18
C PRO A 112 -3.78 2.63 11.85
N LYS A 113 -3.08 3.34 12.74
CA LYS A 113 -1.71 3.79 12.47
C LYS A 113 -0.68 2.67 12.52
N ASP A 114 -0.94 1.61 13.26
CA ASP A 114 -0.13 0.39 13.25
C ASP A 114 -0.06 -0.24 11.86
N ILE A 115 -1.16 -0.17 11.10
CA ILE A 115 -1.21 -0.66 9.72
C ILE A 115 -0.30 0.18 8.81
N VAL A 116 -0.35 1.51 8.96
CA VAL A 116 0.50 2.42 8.18
C VAL A 116 1.98 2.18 8.51
N GLN A 117 2.31 2.03 9.79
CA GLN A 117 3.69 1.74 10.21
C GLN A 117 4.20 0.42 9.63
N HIS A 118 3.36 -0.61 9.62
CA HIS A 118 3.74 -1.90 9.03
C HIS A 118 3.95 -1.85 7.50
N GLU A 119 3.17 -1.04 6.79
CA GLU A 119 3.34 -0.84 5.34
C GLU A 119 4.61 -0.04 4.99
N VAL A 120 5.13 0.76 5.94
CA VAL A 120 6.36 1.54 5.76
C VAL A 120 7.63 0.71 5.99
N GLU A 121 7.58 -0.35 6.81
CA GLU A 121 8.71 -1.24 7.16
C GLU A 121 9.08 -2.23 6.05
#